data_6ffa527ded40f64edb43a66b326b309c
#
_entry.id   6ffa527ded40f64edb43a66b326b309c
#
_cell.length_a   1.000
_cell.length_b   1.000
_cell.length_c   1.000
_cell.angle_alpha   90.00
_cell.angle_beta   90.00
_cell.angle_gamma   90.00
#
_symmetry.space_group_name_H-M   'P 1'
#
loop_
_entity.id
_entity.type
_entity.pdbx_description
1 polymer ?
#
loop_
_entity_poly.entity_id
_entity_poly.type
_entity_poly.pdbx_seq_one_letter_code
_entity_poly.pdbx_strand_id
1 'polypeptide(L)'
;MSLGEVGTFTRGSGLQKKDFTPTGVGCIHYGQIYTYYGTYAYKTKSFVSQKFAQKARKAKYGDLIIATTSENDEDVCKAVVWLGNEDIAVSSDACFYIHKMNPKYVAYYFQTEQFQKQKRKFITGAKVRRVNATDLAKIKIPIPPLSEQQRIVSILDKFDTLTSSISEGLPKEIGLRRKQYEYYREQLLSFRH
;
A
#
# COMPACT_ATOMS: atom_id res chain seq x y z
N MET A 1 18.06 -5.52 -0.13
CA MET A 1 18.22 -4.54 0.97
C MET A 1 16.99 -4.57 1.85
N SER A 2 17.06 -4.18 3.12
CA SER A 2 15.86 -4.05 3.94
C SER A 2 15.13 -2.73 3.61
N LEU A 3 13.80 -2.69 3.87
CA LEU A 3 13.02 -1.47 3.67
C LEU A 3 13.55 -0.29 4.50
N GLY A 4 14.08 -0.56 5.70
CA GLY A 4 14.67 0.47 6.56
C GLY A 4 16.00 1.04 6.08
N GLU A 5 16.74 0.31 5.24
CA GLU A 5 17.98 0.82 4.61
C GLU A 5 17.69 1.77 3.44
N VAL A 6 16.52 1.68 2.82
CA VAL A 6 16.20 2.40 1.57
C VAL A 6 15.02 3.35 1.70
N GLY A 7 14.48 3.51 2.90
CA GLY A 7 13.38 4.42 3.18
C GLY A 7 13.08 4.58 4.65
N THR A 8 12.08 5.39 4.96
CA THR A 8 11.71 5.74 6.34
C THR A 8 10.21 5.55 6.54
N PHE A 9 9.84 4.90 7.64
CA PHE A 9 8.46 4.74 8.06
C PHE A 9 8.06 5.85 9.02
N THR A 10 6.93 6.49 8.75
CA THR A 10 6.34 7.51 9.61
C THR A 10 4.94 7.10 10.01
N ARG A 11 4.67 6.96 11.31
CA ARG A 11 3.32 6.67 11.82
C ARG A 11 2.40 7.85 11.54
N GLY A 12 1.17 7.60 11.13
CA GLY A 12 0.14 8.62 10.96
C GLY A 12 -0.27 9.30 12.28
N SER A 13 -1.26 10.16 12.22
CA SER A 13 -1.78 10.95 13.35
C SER A 13 -3.07 10.35 13.90
N GLY A 14 -3.54 10.81 15.06
CA GLY A 14 -4.74 10.33 15.74
C GLY A 14 -6.06 10.69 15.03
N LEU A 15 -6.15 10.40 13.74
CA LEU A 15 -7.33 10.62 12.90
C LEU A 15 -8.37 9.53 13.13
N GLN A 16 -9.59 9.93 13.49
CA GLN A 16 -10.74 9.05 13.69
C GLN A 16 -11.85 9.39 12.70
N LYS A 17 -12.82 8.50 12.52
CA LYS A 17 -13.97 8.75 11.60
C LYS A 17 -14.76 10.00 11.97
N LYS A 18 -14.83 10.37 13.25
CA LYS A 18 -15.49 11.59 13.73
C LYS A 18 -14.82 12.89 13.26
N ASP A 19 -13.55 12.82 12.84
CA ASP A 19 -12.79 13.98 12.36
C ASP A 19 -13.01 14.24 10.87
N PHE A 20 -13.79 13.39 10.19
CA PHE A 20 -14.11 13.55 8.78
C PHE A 20 -15.01 14.76 8.56
N THR A 21 -14.71 15.50 7.50
CA THR A 21 -15.43 16.67 7.03
C THR A 21 -15.86 16.48 5.56
N PRO A 22 -16.92 17.13 5.10
CA PRO A 22 -17.35 17.05 3.69
C PRO A 22 -16.29 17.57 2.71
N THR A 23 -15.51 18.56 3.14
CA THR A 23 -14.47 19.22 2.35
C THR A 23 -13.27 19.55 3.25
N GLY A 24 -12.11 19.85 2.67
CA GLY A 24 -10.92 20.24 3.40
C GLY A 24 -9.67 19.58 2.86
N VAL A 25 -8.75 19.19 3.74
CA VAL A 25 -7.52 18.49 3.36
C VAL A 25 -7.81 17.00 3.24
N GLY A 26 -7.36 16.39 2.15
CA GLY A 26 -7.51 14.96 1.92
C GLY A 26 -6.92 14.11 3.04
N CYS A 27 -7.57 12.98 3.35
CA CYS A 27 -7.05 12.05 4.34
C CYS A 27 -7.34 10.59 3.97
N ILE A 28 -6.47 9.69 4.47
CA ILE A 28 -6.66 8.23 4.38
C ILE A 28 -6.69 7.65 5.80
N HIS A 29 -7.85 7.06 6.15
CA HIS A 29 -8.03 6.27 7.35
C HIS A 29 -7.69 4.81 7.05
N TYR A 30 -7.00 4.10 7.98
CA TYR A 30 -6.54 2.73 7.76
C TYR A 30 -7.63 1.78 7.26
N GLY A 31 -8.85 1.86 7.78
CA GLY A 31 -9.98 1.03 7.35
C GLY A 31 -10.40 1.24 5.89
N GLN A 32 -10.10 2.40 5.29
CA GLN A 32 -10.38 2.67 3.88
C GLN A 32 -9.40 1.96 2.94
N ILE A 33 -8.19 1.61 3.43
CA ILE A 33 -7.20 0.82 2.68
C ILE A 33 -7.75 -0.58 2.39
N TYR A 34 -8.57 -1.13 3.27
CA TYR A 34 -9.20 -2.44 3.10
C TYR A 34 -10.44 -2.42 2.21
N THR A 35 -11.21 -1.34 2.27
CA THR A 35 -12.58 -1.32 1.75
C THR A 35 -12.79 -0.46 0.51
N TYR A 36 -11.88 0.43 0.21
CA TYR A 36 -12.08 1.42 -0.85
C TYR A 36 -10.92 1.54 -1.82
N TYR A 37 -9.67 1.60 -1.34
CA TYR A 37 -8.52 1.82 -2.20
C TYR A 37 -7.98 0.51 -2.78
N GLY A 38 -7.54 0.59 -4.04
CA GLY A 38 -6.75 -0.46 -4.69
C GLY A 38 -5.26 -0.29 -4.41
N THR A 39 -4.43 -0.66 -5.38
CA THR A 39 -2.96 -0.59 -5.28
C THR A 39 -2.45 0.85 -5.20
N TYR A 40 -3.16 1.80 -5.82
CA TYR A 40 -2.80 3.22 -5.84
C TYR A 40 -4.04 4.12 -5.81
N ALA A 41 -3.86 5.38 -5.42
CA ALA A 41 -4.92 6.37 -5.36
C ALA A 41 -4.42 7.76 -5.79
N TYR A 42 -5.26 8.46 -6.55
CA TYR A 42 -5.05 9.85 -6.99
C TYR A 42 -5.91 10.85 -6.22
N LYS A 43 -6.98 10.38 -5.59
CA LYS A 43 -7.94 11.20 -4.83
C LYS A 43 -8.29 10.51 -3.52
N THR A 44 -8.52 11.29 -2.48
CA THR A 44 -8.98 10.77 -1.20
C THR A 44 -10.50 10.65 -1.17
N LYS A 45 -10.98 9.63 -0.47
CA LYS A 45 -12.42 9.43 -0.21
C LYS A 45 -12.96 10.40 0.87
N SER A 46 -12.08 10.80 1.79
CA SER A 46 -12.44 11.57 2.98
C SER A 46 -11.52 12.76 3.16
N PHE A 47 -12.01 13.74 3.89
CA PHE A 47 -11.31 14.98 4.19
C PHE A 47 -11.31 15.24 5.68
N VAL A 48 -10.43 16.11 6.14
CA VAL A 48 -10.34 16.64 7.49
C VAL A 48 -10.25 18.16 7.46
N SER A 49 -10.59 18.83 8.57
CA SER A 49 -10.48 20.28 8.68
C SER A 49 -9.02 20.75 8.53
N GLN A 50 -8.80 21.97 8.06
CA GLN A 50 -7.49 22.60 8.01
C GLN A 50 -6.79 22.61 9.36
N LYS A 51 -7.53 22.87 10.44
CA LYS A 51 -7.02 22.87 11.81
C LYS A 51 -6.45 21.51 12.22
N PHE A 52 -7.12 20.41 11.85
CA PHE A 52 -6.62 19.04 12.05
C PHE A 52 -5.37 18.80 11.21
N ALA A 53 -5.43 19.13 9.92
CA ALA A 53 -4.37 18.90 8.96
C ALA A 53 -3.06 19.63 9.27
N GLN A 54 -3.12 20.81 9.93
CA GLN A 54 -1.93 21.55 10.37
C GLN A 54 -1.10 20.77 11.40
N LYS A 55 -1.74 19.94 12.21
CA LYS A 55 -1.07 19.14 13.26
C LYS A 55 -0.81 17.71 12.82
N ALA A 56 -1.40 17.27 11.73
CA ALA A 56 -1.29 15.90 11.24
C ALA A 56 0.01 15.69 10.46
N ARG A 57 0.58 14.49 10.60
CA ARG A 57 1.63 14.01 9.69
C ARG A 57 1.00 13.69 8.35
N LYS A 58 1.67 14.10 7.28
CA LYS A 58 1.13 14.01 5.92
C LYS A 58 2.02 13.14 5.05
N ALA A 59 1.37 12.26 4.29
CA ALA A 59 1.99 11.55 3.20
C ALA A 59 1.98 12.43 1.94
N LYS A 60 3.01 12.28 1.12
CA LYS A 60 3.23 13.03 -0.12
C LYS A 60 3.10 12.12 -1.33
N TYR A 61 3.13 12.71 -2.52
CA TYR A 61 3.20 11.95 -3.76
C TYR A 61 4.33 10.91 -3.71
N GLY A 62 4.00 9.67 -4.04
CA GLY A 62 4.93 8.54 -4.06
C GLY A 62 5.04 7.77 -2.74
N ASP A 63 4.55 8.29 -1.63
CA ASP A 63 4.58 7.57 -0.37
C ASP A 63 3.60 6.39 -0.37
N LEU A 64 4.02 5.27 0.21
CA LEU A 64 3.18 4.08 0.38
C LEU A 64 2.50 4.13 1.75
N ILE A 65 1.17 4.18 1.77
CA ILE A 65 0.37 4.20 3.00
C ILE A 65 -0.02 2.77 3.35
N ILE A 66 0.34 2.32 4.55
CA ILE A 66 0.26 0.93 4.99
C ILE A 66 -0.63 0.84 6.23
N ALA A 67 -1.68 0.03 6.18
CA ALA A 67 -2.50 -0.27 7.34
C ALA A 67 -1.76 -1.23 8.29
N THR A 68 -1.40 -0.75 9.47
CA THR A 68 -0.58 -1.50 10.44
C THR A 68 -1.40 -2.40 11.37
N THR A 69 -2.73 -2.34 11.29
CA THR A 69 -3.67 -3.14 12.09
C THR A 69 -4.74 -3.77 11.21
N SER A 70 -5.12 -5.02 11.48
CA SER A 70 -6.20 -5.74 10.79
C SER A 70 -6.85 -6.77 11.71
N GLU A 71 -7.96 -7.38 11.27
CA GLU A 71 -8.61 -8.49 11.95
C GLU A 71 -8.00 -9.86 11.58
N ASN A 72 -7.25 -9.94 10.49
CA ASN A 72 -6.62 -11.16 9.99
C ASN A 72 -5.16 -10.95 9.57
N ASP A 73 -4.44 -12.06 9.37
CA ASP A 73 -3.02 -12.06 9.03
C ASP A 73 -2.75 -11.70 7.56
N GLU A 74 -3.70 -11.98 6.68
CA GLU A 74 -3.59 -11.73 5.24
C GLU A 74 -3.62 -10.24 4.96
N ASP A 75 -4.58 -9.53 5.54
CA ASP A 75 -4.84 -8.13 5.27
C ASP A 75 -3.91 -7.16 6.00
N VAL A 76 -3.38 -7.54 7.18
CA VAL A 76 -2.45 -6.63 7.89
C VAL A 76 -1.27 -6.28 6.97
N CYS A 77 -0.90 -5.00 6.94
CA CYS A 77 0.06 -4.39 6.00
C CYS A 77 -0.43 -4.28 4.55
N LYS A 78 -1.75 -4.38 4.29
CA LYS A 78 -2.31 -3.92 3.02
C LYS A 78 -1.94 -2.46 2.82
N ALA A 79 -1.58 -2.10 1.60
CA ALA A 79 -1.00 -0.80 1.32
C ALA A 79 -1.59 -0.18 0.06
N VAL A 80 -1.56 1.14 0.00
CA VAL A 80 -1.94 1.96 -1.15
C VAL A 80 -0.89 3.03 -1.38
N VAL A 81 -0.40 3.18 -2.61
CA VAL A 81 0.50 4.30 -2.93
C VAL A 81 -0.30 5.55 -3.25
N TRP A 82 0.13 6.68 -2.69
CA TRP A 82 -0.46 7.97 -2.96
C TRP A 82 0.17 8.61 -4.20
N LEU A 83 -0.63 8.88 -5.22
CA LEU A 83 -0.21 9.51 -6.48
C LEU A 83 -0.96 10.82 -6.76
N GLY A 84 -1.66 11.38 -5.77
CA GLY A 84 -2.28 12.69 -5.86
C GLY A 84 -1.26 13.82 -5.67
N ASN A 85 -1.64 15.03 -6.10
CA ASN A 85 -0.74 16.19 -6.09
C ASN A 85 -0.67 16.92 -4.75
N GLU A 86 -1.56 16.58 -3.79
CA GLU A 86 -1.64 17.26 -2.50
C GLU A 86 -1.16 16.35 -1.38
N ASP A 87 -0.59 16.96 -0.34
CA ASP A 87 -0.20 16.26 0.88
C ASP A 87 -1.46 15.86 1.67
N ILE A 88 -1.55 14.61 2.10
CA ILE A 88 -2.74 14.05 2.77
C ILE A 88 -2.46 13.57 4.19
N ALA A 89 -3.42 13.75 5.09
CA ALA A 89 -3.33 13.24 6.46
C ALA A 89 -3.55 11.72 6.51
N VAL A 90 -2.82 11.02 7.39
CA VAL A 90 -2.88 9.56 7.55
C VAL A 90 -3.22 9.21 8.99
N SER A 91 -4.09 8.21 9.20
CA SER A 91 -4.52 7.76 10.53
C SER A 91 -3.41 7.02 11.31
N SER A 92 -3.51 6.99 12.65
CA SER A 92 -2.50 6.40 13.54
C SER A 92 -2.37 4.87 13.48
N ASP A 93 -3.40 4.17 12.99
CA ASP A 93 -3.36 2.73 12.73
C ASP A 93 -2.88 2.42 11.31
N ALA A 94 -2.28 3.42 10.66
CA ALA A 94 -1.49 3.32 9.46
C ALA A 94 -0.15 4.03 9.66
N CYS A 95 0.83 3.65 8.85
CA CYS A 95 2.06 4.39 8.64
C CYS A 95 2.22 4.69 7.16
N PHE A 96 3.07 5.63 6.81
CA PHE A 96 3.47 5.84 5.43
C PHE A 96 4.98 5.68 5.29
N TYR A 97 5.38 5.10 4.17
CA TYR A 97 6.75 4.75 3.84
C TYR A 97 7.26 5.68 2.76
N ILE A 98 8.28 6.45 3.10
CA ILE A 98 8.96 7.43 2.24
C ILE A 98 10.19 6.77 1.64
N HIS A 99 10.31 6.74 0.31
CA HIS A 99 11.40 6.07 -0.40
C HIS A 99 11.70 6.71 -1.76
N LYS A 100 12.77 6.27 -2.43
CA LYS A 100 13.18 6.76 -3.77
C LYS A 100 12.95 5.76 -4.90
N MET A 101 12.36 4.60 -4.62
CA MET A 101 12.00 3.58 -5.61
C MET A 101 10.77 4.04 -6.41
N ASN A 102 10.48 3.36 -7.53
CA ASN A 102 9.21 3.56 -8.21
C ASN A 102 8.03 3.27 -7.25
N PRO A 103 7.10 4.21 -7.05
CA PRO A 103 6.04 4.06 -6.04
C PRO A 103 5.15 2.84 -6.27
N LYS A 104 4.73 2.60 -7.51
CA LYS A 104 3.91 1.43 -7.84
C LYS A 104 4.67 0.12 -7.71
N TYR A 105 5.98 0.10 -7.99
CA TYR A 105 6.81 -1.08 -7.79
C TYR A 105 6.77 -1.56 -6.35
N VAL A 106 6.90 -0.65 -5.39
CA VAL A 106 6.82 -0.98 -3.97
C VAL A 106 5.43 -1.45 -3.58
N ALA A 107 4.37 -0.79 -4.09
CA ALA A 107 3.00 -1.20 -3.83
C ALA A 107 2.70 -2.62 -4.34
N TYR A 108 3.17 -2.98 -5.54
CA TYR A 108 3.04 -4.34 -6.08
C TYR A 108 3.85 -5.35 -5.27
N TYR A 109 5.06 -4.98 -4.81
CA TYR A 109 5.86 -5.87 -3.95
C TYR A 109 5.13 -6.25 -2.66
N PHE A 110 4.41 -5.33 -2.03
CA PHE A 110 3.62 -5.60 -0.82
C PHE A 110 2.49 -6.63 -1.02
N GLN A 111 2.14 -6.92 -2.27
CA GLN A 111 1.13 -7.92 -2.62
C GLN A 111 1.72 -9.30 -2.92
N THR A 112 3.06 -9.45 -2.96
CA THR A 112 3.73 -10.71 -3.29
C THR A 112 3.74 -11.68 -2.10
N GLU A 113 3.79 -12.98 -2.42
CA GLU A 113 3.97 -14.02 -1.41
C GLU A 113 5.34 -13.88 -0.68
N GLN A 114 6.35 -13.36 -1.37
CA GLN A 114 7.65 -13.07 -0.76
C GLN A 114 7.55 -12.05 0.38
N PHE A 115 6.77 -10.97 0.19
CA PHE A 115 6.47 -10.02 1.25
C PHE A 115 5.64 -10.66 2.36
N GLN A 116 4.58 -11.41 2.00
CA GLN A 116 3.67 -12.04 2.95
C GLN A 116 4.41 -13.04 3.86
N LYS A 117 5.31 -13.87 3.33
CA LYS A 117 6.14 -14.80 4.11
C LYS A 117 7.03 -14.08 5.14
N GLN A 118 7.61 -12.95 4.76
CA GLN A 118 8.44 -12.16 5.68
C GLN A 118 7.58 -11.49 6.75
N LYS A 119 6.47 -10.87 6.35
CA LYS A 119 5.53 -10.17 7.22
C LYS A 119 5.00 -11.06 8.34
N ARG A 120 4.63 -12.31 8.04
CA ARG A 120 4.05 -13.26 9.01
C ARG A 120 4.88 -13.42 10.27
N LYS A 121 6.21 -13.29 10.19
CA LYS A 121 7.14 -13.40 11.32
C LYS A 121 7.01 -12.24 12.33
N PHE A 122 6.40 -11.14 11.93
CA PHE A 122 6.30 -9.90 12.70
C PHE A 122 4.88 -9.58 13.15
N ILE A 123 3.91 -10.44 12.79
CA ILE A 123 2.52 -10.24 13.19
C ILE A 123 2.38 -10.52 14.68
N THR A 124 1.78 -9.59 15.40
CA THR A 124 1.47 -9.67 16.83
C THR A 124 -0.01 -9.44 17.09
N GLY A 125 -0.49 -9.79 18.29
CA GLY A 125 -1.88 -9.61 18.70
C GLY A 125 -2.77 -10.80 18.36
N ALA A 126 -3.76 -11.08 19.22
CA ALA A 126 -4.66 -12.23 19.06
C ALA A 126 -5.96 -11.86 18.30
N LYS A 127 -6.65 -10.80 18.72
CA LYS A 127 -7.90 -10.31 18.07
C LYS A 127 -7.62 -9.25 17.00
N VAL A 128 -6.68 -8.36 17.26
CA VAL A 128 -6.25 -7.32 16.34
C VAL A 128 -4.82 -7.60 15.97
N ARG A 129 -4.59 -7.99 14.74
CA ARG A 129 -3.26 -8.24 14.16
C ARG A 129 -2.54 -6.92 13.94
N ARG A 130 -1.26 -6.87 14.32
CA ARG A 130 -0.44 -5.66 14.23
C ARG A 130 0.95 -6.00 13.71
N VAL A 131 1.50 -5.10 12.89
CA VAL A 131 2.91 -5.09 12.51
C VAL A 131 3.44 -3.67 12.75
N ASN A 132 4.51 -3.55 13.53
CA ASN A 132 5.10 -2.25 13.84
C ASN A 132 5.98 -1.74 12.69
N ALA A 133 6.14 -0.43 12.58
CA ALA A 133 7.00 0.20 11.57
C ALA A 133 8.47 -0.27 11.67
N THR A 134 8.96 -0.51 12.89
CA THR A 134 10.31 -1.06 13.15
C THR A 134 10.49 -2.48 12.63
N ASP A 135 9.43 -3.27 12.59
CA ASP A 135 9.45 -4.63 12.05
C ASP A 135 9.29 -4.62 10.53
N LEU A 136 8.44 -3.74 9.98
CA LEU A 136 8.39 -3.49 8.54
C LEU A 136 9.75 -3.09 7.98
N ALA A 137 10.52 -2.30 8.71
CA ALA A 137 11.87 -1.87 8.31
C ALA A 137 12.85 -3.04 8.11
N LYS A 138 12.62 -4.21 8.73
CA LYS A 138 13.46 -5.41 8.62
C LYS A 138 13.15 -6.26 7.37
N ILE A 139 12.00 -6.06 6.75
CA ILE A 139 11.57 -6.80 5.56
C ILE A 139 12.48 -6.44 4.38
N LYS A 140 12.97 -7.46 3.69
CA LYS A 140 13.86 -7.31 2.53
C LYS A 140 13.05 -7.14 1.25
N ILE A 141 13.46 -6.19 0.42
CA ILE A 141 12.90 -5.94 -0.91
C ILE A 141 14.02 -6.01 -1.96
N PRO A 142 13.80 -6.65 -3.13
CA PRO A 142 14.70 -6.54 -4.26
C PRO A 142 14.66 -5.10 -4.82
N ILE A 143 15.82 -4.57 -5.22
CA ILE A 143 15.93 -3.19 -5.74
C ILE A 143 16.71 -3.22 -7.06
N PRO A 144 16.04 -3.59 -8.16
CA PRO A 144 16.64 -3.47 -9.48
C PRO A 144 16.77 -1.98 -9.87
N PRO A 145 17.50 -1.67 -10.95
CA PRO A 145 17.58 -0.31 -11.49
C PRO A 145 16.18 0.27 -11.74
N LEU A 146 16.03 1.60 -11.63
CA LEU A 146 14.73 2.28 -11.81
C LEU A 146 14.08 1.98 -13.16
N SER A 147 14.87 1.80 -14.23
CA SER A 147 14.37 1.39 -15.55
C SER A 147 13.67 0.04 -15.50
N GLU A 148 14.23 -0.92 -14.77
CA GLU A 148 13.64 -2.25 -14.60
C GLU A 148 12.39 -2.20 -13.70
N GLN A 149 12.41 -1.40 -12.62
CA GLN A 149 11.22 -1.16 -11.82
C GLN A 149 10.08 -0.60 -12.68
N GLN A 150 10.39 0.38 -13.56
CA GLN A 150 9.41 0.96 -14.47
C GLN A 150 8.88 -0.07 -15.49
N ARG A 151 9.77 -0.92 -16.04
CA ARG A 151 9.37 -2.01 -16.94
C ARG A 151 8.39 -2.98 -16.27
N ILE A 152 8.70 -3.41 -15.04
CA ILE A 152 7.85 -4.28 -14.24
C ILE A 152 6.48 -3.62 -14.00
N VAL A 153 6.47 -2.37 -13.55
CA VAL A 153 5.23 -1.62 -13.30
C VAL A 153 4.38 -1.51 -14.56
N SER A 154 4.98 -1.21 -15.72
CA SER A 154 4.24 -1.08 -16.98
C SER A 154 3.55 -2.39 -17.40
N ILE A 155 4.13 -3.54 -17.08
CA ILE A 155 3.53 -4.85 -17.33
C ILE A 155 2.38 -5.11 -16.36
N LEU A 156 2.60 -4.88 -15.05
CA LEU A 156 1.60 -5.11 -14.02
C LEU A 156 0.39 -4.17 -14.15
N ASP A 157 0.61 -2.90 -14.51
CA ASP A 157 -0.48 -1.94 -14.78
C ASP A 157 -1.38 -2.37 -15.94
N LYS A 158 -0.81 -2.99 -16.99
CA LYS A 158 -1.60 -3.57 -18.10
C LYS A 158 -2.50 -4.71 -17.62
N PHE A 159 -1.97 -5.60 -16.77
CA PHE A 159 -2.77 -6.68 -16.19
C PHE A 159 -3.86 -6.14 -15.26
N ASP A 160 -3.54 -5.15 -14.43
CA ASP A 160 -4.50 -4.53 -13.51
C ASP A 160 -5.66 -3.88 -14.29
N THR A 161 -5.36 -3.18 -15.38
CA THR A 161 -6.36 -2.60 -16.29
C THR A 161 -7.22 -3.70 -16.95
N LEU A 162 -6.60 -4.77 -17.43
CA LEU A 162 -7.32 -5.88 -18.07
C LEU A 162 -8.25 -6.61 -17.09
N THR A 163 -7.81 -6.83 -15.85
CA THR A 163 -8.61 -7.50 -14.83
C THR A 163 -9.75 -6.64 -14.30
N SER A 164 -9.56 -5.32 -14.21
CA SER A 164 -10.60 -4.38 -13.75
C SER A 164 -11.66 -4.08 -14.82
N SER A 165 -11.30 -4.10 -16.12
CA SER A 165 -12.24 -3.86 -17.22
C SER A 165 -13.12 -5.07 -17.57
N ILE A 166 -12.76 -6.28 -17.13
CA ILE A 166 -13.48 -7.53 -17.41
C ILE A 166 -14.53 -7.85 -16.31
N SER A 167 -14.75 -6.96 -15.35
CA SER A 167 -15.70 -7.20 -14.25
C SER A 167 -17.16 -7.42 -14.68
N GLU A 168 -17.50 -7.23 -15.95
CA GLU A 168 -18.85 -7.48 -16.51
C GLU A 168 -18.96 -8.74 -17.37
N GLY A 169 -17.87 -9.46 -17.64
CA GLY A 169 -17.88 -10.63 -18.52
C GLY A 169 -17.22 -11.88 -17.92
N LEU A 170 -17.97 -13.00 -17.89
CA LEU A 170 -17.55 -14.39 -17.63
C LEU A 170 -16.67 -14.64 -16.37
N PRO A 171 -17.26 -14.98 -15.23
CA PRO A 171 -16.55 -15.22 -13.96
C PRO A 171 -15.37 -16.20 -14.05
N LYS A 172 -15.43 -17.19 -14.97
CA LYS A 172 -14.37 -18.17 -15.18
C LYS A 172 -13.12 -17.57 -15.84
N GLU A 173 -13.30 -16.66 -16.79
CA GLU A 173 -12.20 -15.97 -17.47
C GLU A 173 -11.52 -14.98 -16.53
N ILE A 174 -12.28 -14.25 -15.71
CA ILE A 174 -11.78 -13.39 -14.66
C ILE A 174 -10.88 -14.18 -13.68
N GLY A 175 -11.33 -15.36 -13.27
CA GLY A 175 -10.55 -16.22 -12.37
C GLY A 175 -9.23 -16.69 -12.98
N LEU A 176 -9.21 -17.04 -14.27
CA LEU A 176 -8.01 -17.45 -15.00
C LEU A 176 -7.03 -16.28 -15.19
N ARG A 177 -7.53 -15.11 -15.55
CA ARG A 177 -6.71 -13.90 -15.70
C ARG A 177 -6.11 -13.43 -14.40
N ARG A 178 -6.86 -13.55 -13.30
CA ARG A 178 -6.34 -13.23 -11.96
C ARG A 178 -5.19 -14.16 -11.56
N LYS A 179 -5.30 -15.47 -11.78
CA LYS A 179 -4.21 -16.43 -11.56
C LYS A 179 -2.98 -16.13 -12.43
N GLN A 180 -3.19 -15.74 -13.67
CA GLN A 180 -2.12 -15.34 -14.58
C GLN A 180 -1.41 -14.06 -14.09
N TYR A 181 -2.16 -13.06 -13.62
CA TYR A 181 -1.62 -11.84 -13.02
C TYR A 181 -0.77 -12.14 -11.77
N GLU A 182 -1.28 -12.96 -10.84
CA GLU A 182 -0.57 -13.38 -9.64
C GLU A 182 0.74 -14.09 -9.99
N TYR A 183 0.72 -15.00 -10.94
CA TYR A 183 1.90 -15.69 -11.43
C TYR A 183 2.97 -14.73 -11.98
N TYR A 184 2.61 -13.83 -12.90
CA TYR A 184 3.56 -12.88 -13.47
C TYR A 184 4.07 -11.87 -12.45
N ARG A 185 3.24 -11.42 -11.53
CA ARG A 185 3.66 -10.57 -10.42
C ARG A 185 4.76 -11.25 -9.60
N GLU A 186 4.56 -12.50 -9.21
CA GLU A 186 5.58 -13.27 -8.47
C GLU A 186 6.87 -13.45 -9.30
N GLN A 187 6.75 -13.80 -10.58
CA GLN A 187 7.92 -13.98 -11.45
C GLN A 187 8.72 -12.69 -11.66
N LEU A 188 8.05 -11.57 -11.91
CA LEU A 188 8.68 -10.27 -12.16
C LEU A 188 9.32 -9.65 -10.91
N LEU A 189 8.82 -10.01 -9.72
CA LEU A 189 9.29 -9.48 -8.43
C LEU A 189 10.10 -10.49 -7.63
N SER A 190 10.30 -11.73 -8.13
CA SER A 190 11.18 -12.72 -7.54
C SER A 190 12.57 -12.64 -8.19
N PHE A 191 13.42 -11.78 -7.67
CA PHE A 191 14.84 -11.75 -8.09
C PHE A 191 15.59 -12.90 -7.41
N ARG A 192 16.25 -13.74 -8.20
CA ARG A 192 17.23 -14.71 -7.67
C ARG A 192 18.49 -13.91 -7.29
N HIS A 193 18.92 -14.08 -6.07
CA HIS A 193 20.22 -13.60 -5.57
C HIS A 193 21.34 -14.54 -6.01
#